data_a219d2f75ed073b45544f75fa82bef30
#
_entry.id   a219d2f75ed073b45544f75fa82bef30
#
_cell.length_a   1.000
_cell.length_b   1.000
_cell.length_c   1.000
_cell.angle_alpha   90.00
_cell.angle_beta   90.00
_cell.angle_gamma   90.00
#
_symmetry.space_group_name_H-M   'P 1'
#
loop_
_entity.id
_entity.type
_entity.pdbx_description
1 polymer ?
#
loop_
_entity_poly.entity_id
_entity_poly.type
_entity_poly.pdbx_seq_one_letter_code
_entity_poly.pdbx_strand_id
1 'polypeptide(L)'
;PGAATSLLRTPSGPTIPLAKLAPEAALRRLELTVVRRLEGFLHGDHLGLLPGPGSDTNDARVYQPGQDDVRMMDWAVTARTTVPHVRDTMADRELEVWGLLDVTPSMNWGTEGVTKRDLGIAAIATIGFLSQRMGDRFGGMLLLPDRVKRLPARSGRTALYGMLRQMLTEPIVPDNASGDLELADGIEQLARSQRRRGMRVVVSDFLTAGEAELDPDRPPAWERAIRRLAVRNQVLCVEVVDRHELEFPDVGEMLIRDPETSFLRYINTSDPVARQRMDEASRAQRERIKVALRRAG
;
A
#
# COMPACT_ATOMS: atom_id res chain seq x y z
N PRO A 1 15.10 -15.58 -20.17
CA PRO A 1 14.38 -16.56 -19.42
C PRO A 1 15.12 -16.83 -18.12
N GLY A 2 14.55 -16.50 -16.94
CA GLY A 2 14.97 -16.99 -15.66
C GLY A 2 15.92 -16.10 -14.85
N ALA A 3 15.41 -15.04 -14.20
CA ALA A 3 16.10 -14.44 -13.04
C ALA A 3 15.21 -13.42 -12.31
N ALA A 4 14.02 -13.80 -11.89
CA ALA A 4 13.18 -12.89 -11.08
C ALA A 4 12.68 -13.48 -9.76
N THR A 5 13.24 -14.62 -9.30
CA THR A 5 12.67 -15.33 -8.13
C THR A 5 13.61 -15.42 -6.94
N SER A 6 14.67 -14.61 -6.85
CA SER A 6 15.70 -14.77 -5.80
C SER A 6 15.88 -13.58 -4.84
N LEU A 7 14.96 -12.62 -4.74
CA LEU A 7 15.19 -11.43 -3.91
C LEU A 7 14.43 -11.42 -2.56
N LEU A 8 13.77 -12.51 -2.17
CA LEU A 8 13.17 -12.64 -0.84
C LEU A 8 13.96 -13.62 0.03
N ARG A 9 15.26 -13.36 0.24
CA ARG A 9 15.98 -13.99 1.33
C ARG A 9 15.55 -13.31 2.63
N THR A 10 14.59 -13.93 3.32
CA THR A 10 14.28 -13.61 4.71
C THR A 10 15.52 -13.81 5.56
N PRO A 11 15.88 -12.88 6.45
CA PRO A 11 16.94 -13.12 7.42
C PRO A 11 16.51 -14.29 8.32
N SER A 12 17.29 -15.36 8.32
CA SER A 12 17.13 -16.54 9.15
C SER A 12 17.45 -16.19 10.62
N GLY A 13 16.47 -15.73 11.34
CA GLY A 13 16.47 -15.53 12.79
C GLY A 13 15.02 -15.55 13.30
N PRO A 14 14.74 -15.86 14.57
CA PRO A 14 13.39 -15.88 15.10
C PRO A 14 12.75 -14.49 14.90
N THR A 15 11.86 -14.40 13.94
CA THR A 15 11.19 -13.14 13.61
C THR A 15 10.03 -12.97 14.59
N ILE A 16 10.22 -12.11 15.60
CA ILE A 16 9.13 -11.74 16.51
C ILE A 16 8.11 -10.92 15.70
N PRO A 17 6.82 -11.31 15.68
CA PRO A 17 5.78 -10.56 14.99
C PRO A 17 5.73 -9.10 15.44
N LEU A 18 5.43 -8.17 14.54
CA LEU A 18 5.31 -6.74 14.87
C LEU A 18 4.27 -6.50 15.96
N ALA A 19 3.16 -7.25 15.93
CA ALA A 19 2.10 -7.17 16.94
C ALA A 19 2.56 -7.56 18.36
N LYS A 20 3.64 -8.33 18.51
CA LYS A 20 4.22 -8.73 19.80
C LYS A 20 5.34 -7.78 20.28
N LEU A 21 5.75 -6.84 19.46
CA LEU A 21 6.73 -5.83 19.84
C LEU A 21 6.04 -4.62 20.46
N ALA A 22 6.72 -3.96 21.39
CA ALA A 22 6.28 -2.61 21.79
C ALA A 22 6.22 -1.72 20.54
N PRO A 23 5.23 -0.82 20.40
CA PRO A 23 5.04 0.00 19.20
C PRO A 23 6.30 0.71 18.72
N GLU A 24 7.13 1.20 19.67
CA GLU A 24 8.38 1.89 19.36
C GLU A 24 9.43 0.95 18.75
N ALA A 25 9.52 -0.29 19.24
CA ALA A 25 10.44 -1.30 18.70
C ALA A 25 9.99 -1.79 17.33
N ALA A 26 8.67 -1.95 17.13
CA ALA A 26 8.08 -2.31 15.85
C ALA A 26 8.36 -1.24 14.79
N LEU A 27 8.14 0.03 15.12
CA LEU A 27 8.42 1.17 14.24
C LEU A 27 9.90 1.27 13.86
N ARG A 28 10.81 1.14 14.84
CA ARG A 28 12.25 1.16 14.59
C ARG A 28 12.68 0.01 13.70
N ARG A 29 12.09 -1.17 13.89
CA ARG A 29 12.35 -2.34 13.04
C ARG A 29 11.86 -2.14 11.61
N LEU A 30 10.64 -1.63 11.43
CA LEU A 30 10.09 -1.28 10.13
C LEU A 30 10.98 -0.27 9.42
N GLU A 31 11.36 0.81 10.09
CA GLU A 31 12.23 1.82 9.51
C GLU A 31 13.58 1.23 9.06
N LEU A 32 14.26 0.48 9.91
CA LEU A 32 15.55 -0.13 9.57
C LEU A 32 15.42 -1.11 8.41
N THR A 33 14.32 -1.87 8.33
CA THR A 33 14.06 -2.81 7.23
C THR A 33 13.82 -2.06 5.92
N VAL A 34 13.00 -1.01 5.96
CA VAL A 34 12.66 -0.19 4.79
C VAL A 34 13.90 0.57 4.30
N VAL A 35 14.63 1.24 5.18
CA VAL A 35 15.82 2.03 4.81
C VAL A 35 16.89 1.13 4.18
N ARG A 36 17.20 -0.02 4.77
CA ARG A 36 18.19 -0.97 4.20
C ARG A 36 17.79 -1.49 2.83
N ARG A 37 16.50 -1.79 2.62
CA ARG A 37 16.00 -2.24 1.30
C ARG A 37 16.03 -1.14 0.27
N LEU A 38 15.70 0.09 0.65
CA LEU A 38 15.77 1.26 -0.23
C LEU A 38 17.20 1.61 -0.60
N GLU A 39 18.14 1.55 0.34
CA GLU A 39 19.58 1.77 0.06
C GLU A 39 20.09 0.74 -0.93
N GLY A 40 19.71 -0.55 -0.79
CA GLY A 40 20.02 -1.59 -1.78
C GLY A 40 19.41 -1.34 -3.16
N PHE A 41 18.25 -0.70 -3.23
CA PHE A 41 17.56 -0.35 -4.48
C PHE A 41 18.14 0.90 -5.16
N LEU A 42 18.59 1.87 -4.37
CA LEU A 42 19.19 3.12 -4.85
C LEU A 42 20.61 2.94 -5.38
N HIS A 43 21.29 1.85 -5.03
CA HIS A 43 22.61 1.50 -5.56
C HIS A 43 22.59 0.52 -6.73
N GLY A 44 21.41 0.03 -7.11
CA GLY A 44 21.22 -0.77 -8.32
C GLY A 44 20.69 0.09 -9.47
N ASP A 45 21.22 -0.11 -10.69
CA ASP A 45 20.94 0.64 -11.94
C ASP A 45 19.48 0.68 -12.42
N HIS A 46 18.50 0.74 -11.52
CA HIS A 46 17.09 0.87 -11.83
C HIS A 46 16.51 2.20 -11.32
N LEU A 47 17.08 3.28 -11.83
CA LEU A 47 16.46 4.60 -11.88
C LEU A 47 15.31 4.55 -12.89
N GLY A 48 14.05 4.42 -12.46
CA GLY A 48 13.04 4.44 -13.49
C GLY A 48 11.57 4.37 -13.15
N LEU A 49 11.13 4.37 -11.89
CA LEU A 49 9.71 4.23 -11.61
C LEU A 49 9.07 5.33 -10.75
N LEU A 50 9.85 6.23 -10.20
CA LEU A 50 9.33 7.46 -9.60
C LEU A 50 10.17 8.62 -10.14
N PRO A 51 9.58 9.63 -10.78
CA PRO A 51 10.29 10.86 -11.04
C PRO A 51 10.64 11.45 -9.68
N GLY A 52 11.89 11.24 -9.25
CA GLY A 52 12.45 11.96 -8.13
C GLY A 52 12.50 13.44 -8.47
N PRO A 53 12.40 14.33 -7.48
CA PRO A 53 12.77 15.71 -7.69
C PRO A 53 14.26 15.65 -8.04
N GLY A 54 14.56 15.76 -9.32
CA GLY A 54 15.90 16.05 -9.75
C GLY A 54 16.28 17.34 -9.03
N SER A 55 17.38 17.31 -8.30
CA SER A 55 18.12 18.50 -7.89
C SER A 55 18.77 19.13 -9.12
N ASP A 56 18.05 19.13 -10.23
CA ASP A 56 18.50 19.81 -11.42
C ASP A 56 18.10 21.25 -11.31
N THR A 57 19.18 22.01 -11.12
CA THR A 57 19.35 23.39 -11.44
C THR A 57 18.19 23.90 -12.30
N ASN A 58 17.39 24.73 -11.67
CA ASN A 58 16.50 25.70 -12.24
C ASN A 58 16.79 25.96 -13.73
N ASP A 59 15.96 25.47 -14.61
CA ASP A 59 15.91 25.94 -15.98
C ASP A 59 15.51 27.42 -15.91
N ALA A 60 16.51 28.29 -16.03
CA ALA A 60 16.28 29.71 -16.13
C ALA A 60 15.83 29.99 -17.55
N ARG A 61 14.59 30.42 -17.72
CA ARG A 61 14.07 30.85 -19.01
C ARG A 61 14.21 32.37 -19.18
N VAL A 62 14.20 32.80 -20.41
CA VAL A 62 14.26 34.26 -20.73
C VAL A 62 13.03 34.98 -20.15
N TYR A 63 13.26 36.08 -19.45
CA TYR A 63 12.23 36.95 -18.89
C TYR A 63 11.32 37.51 -19.98
N GLN A 64 10.02 37.41 -19.79
CA GLN A 64 9.00 37.98 -20.68
C GLN A 64 8.28 39.14 -19.98
N PRO A 65 8.51 40.38 -20.44
CA PRO A 65 7.84 41.54 -19.86
C PRO A 65 6.31 41.41 -19.89
N GLY A 66 5.67 41.67 -18.75
CA GLY A 66 4.21 41.59 -18.61
C GLY A 66 3.64 40.22 -18.30
N GLN A 67 4.45 39.14 -18.36
CA GLN A 67 4.06 37.79 -17.94
C GLN A 67 4.79 37.36 -16.66
N ASP A 68 6.02 37.81 -16.49
CA ASP A 68 6.87 37.37 -15.38
C ASP A 68 7.06 38.48 -14.34
N ASP A 69 7.15 38.04 -13.06
CA ASP A 69 7.48 38.95 -11.97
C ASP A 69 9.01 39.20 -11.91
N VAL A 70 9.41 40.45 -11.97
CA VAL A 70 10.80 40.91 -11.87
C VAL A 70 11.50 40.39 -10.59
N ARG A 71 10.74 40.10 -9.52
CA ARG A 71 11.27 39.58 -8.27
C ARG A 71 11.82 38.14 -8.41
N MET A 72 11.41 37.42 -9.44
CA MET A 72 11.85 36.05 -9.74
C MET A 72 13.08 36.03 -10.67
N MET A 73 13.70 37.14 -10.93
CA MET A 73 14.85 37.24 -11.82
C MET A 73 16.07 36.50 -11.28
N ASP A 74 16.65 35.64 -12.10
CA ASP A 74 17.92 34.99 -11.79
C ASP A 74 19.09 35.88 -12.19
N TRP A 75 19.56 36.67 -11.24
CA TRP A 75 20.64 37.61 -11.46
C TRP A 75 21.97 36.95 -11.84
N ALA A 76 22.19 35.69 -11.39
CA ALA A 76 23.43 34.97 -11.69
C ALA A 76 23.47 34.50 -13.15
N VAL A 77 22.35 34.03 -13.68
CA VAL A 77 22.24 33.64 -15.10
C VAL A 77 22.17 34.88 -15.96
N THR A 78 21.41 35.87 -15.57
CA THR A 78 21.32 37.20 -16.28
C THR A 78 22.67 37.86 -16.45
N ALA A 79 23.51 37.83 -15.41
CA ALA A 79 24.85 38.42 -15.48
C ALA A 79 25.79 37.67 -16.45
N ARG A 80 25.60 36.37 -16.61
CA ARG A 80 26.43 35.55 -17.52
C ARG A 80 25.98 35.61 -18.97
N THR A 81 24.68 35.72 -19.20
CA THR A 81 24.09 35.69 -20.55
C THR A 81 23.81 37.03 -21.12
N THR A 82 23.88 38.11 -20.30
CA THR A 82 23.48 39.48 -20.63
C THR A 82 22.02 39.64 -21.07
N VAL A 83 21.22 38.58 -20.96
CA VAL A 83 19.78 38.57 -21.23
C VAL A 83 19.05 38.28 -19.91
N PRO A 84 17.99 39.03 -19.58
CA PRO A 84 17.23 38.81 -18.37
C PRO A 84 16.63 37.40 -18.34
N HIS A 85 16.89 36.63 -17.26
CA HIS A 85 16.35 35.33 -17.03
C HIS A 85 15.56 35.29 -15.72
N VAL A 86 14.45 34.56 -15.71
CA VAL A 86 13.68 34.27 -14.50
C VAL A 86 13.87 32.80 -14.10
N ARG A 87 13.89 32.55 -12.82
CA ARG A 87 13.80 31.18 -12.29
C ARG A 87 12.39 30.67 -12.52
N ASP A 88 12.26 29.63 -13.29
CA ASP A 88 11.03 28.86 -13.28
C ASP A 88 10.95 28.13 -11.94
N THR A 89 10.31 28.75 -10.96
CA THR A 89 9.93 28.08 -9.74
C THR A 89 8.78 27.14 -10.11
N MET A 90 9.11 25.89 -10.45
CA MET A 90 8.11 24.83 -10.26
C MET A 90 7.72 24.94 -8.78
N ALA A 91 6.50 25.39 -8.54
CA ALA A 91 5.96 25.34 -7.19
C ALA A 91 6.14 23.90 -6.73
N ASP A 92 6.94 23.69 -5.67
CA ASP A 92 7.02 22.42 -4.96
C ASP A 92 5.60 22.07 -4.56
N ARG A 93 4.91 21.32 -5.43
CA ARG A 93 3.59 20.82 -5.13
C ARG A 93 3.83 19.66 -4.20
N GLU A 94 3.79 19.94 -2.89
CA GLU A 94 3.66 18.90 -1.89
C GLU A 94 2.56 17.93 -2.36
N LEU A 95 2.95 16.75 -2.77
CA LEU A 95 1.99 15.73 -3.10
C LEU A 95 1.33 15.25 -1.82
N GLU A 96 0.04 15.02 -1.89
CA GLU A 96 -0.70 14.46 -0.78
C GLU A 96 -0.93 12.97 -1.04
N VAL A 97 -0.23 12.15 -0.26
CA VAL A 97 -0.32 10.69 -0.33
C VAL A 97 -1.27 10.18 0.76
N TRP A 98 -2.19 9.32 0.39
CA TRP A 98 -3.10 8.68 1.34
C TRP A 98 -3.08 7.17 1.17
N GLY A 99 -2.88 6.47 2.30
CA GLY A 99 -2.95 5.02 2.37
C GLY A 99 -4.23 4.55 3.03
N LEU A 100 -5.01 3.70 2.36
CA LEU A 100 -6.08 2.91 2.94
C LEU A 100 -5.51 1.53 3.29
N LEU A 101 -5.54 1.17 4.56
CA LEU A 101 -5.19 -0.15 5.05
C LEU A 101 -6.45 -0.88 5.47
N ASP A 102 -6.67 -2.01 4.87
CA ASP A 102 -7.67 -2.98 5.28
C ASP A 102 -7.24 -3.65 6.58
N VAL A 103 -8.10 -3.62 7.59
CA VAL A 103 -7.91 -4.28 8.89
C VAL A 103 -9.12 -5.12 9.28
N THR A 104 -9.87 -5.60 8.28
CA THR A 104 -10.95 -6.58 8.45
C THR A 104 -10.42 -7.91 9.01
N PRO A 105 -11.28 -8.81 9.49
CA PRO A 105 -10.86 -10.07 10.11
C PRO A 105 -9.92 -10.91 9.24
N SER A 106 -10.10 -10.94 7.93
CA SER A 106 -9.24 -11.68 7.00
C SER A 106 -7.77 -11.25 7.07
N MET A 107 -7.51 -9.98 7.36
CA MET A 107 -6.17 -9.43 7.49
C MET A 107 -5.46 -9.81 8.79
N ASN A 108 -6.18 -10.30 9.81
CA ASN A 108 -5.58 -10.75 11.07
C ASN A 108 -4.95 -12.13 10.95
N TRP A 109 -5.20 -12.82 9.85
CA TRP A 109 -4.63 -14.14 9.62
C TRP A 109 -3.20 -14.05 9.10
N GLY A 110 -2.40 -15.07 9.42
CA GLY A 110 -1.03 -15.18 8.92
C GLY A 110 -0.31 -16.37 9.54
N THR A 111 0.64 -16.92 8.80
CA THR A 111 1.50 -18.01 9.21
C THR A 111 2.88 -17.51 9.61
N GLU A 112 3.70 -18.37 10.22
CA GLU A 112 5.07 -18.04 10.65
C GLU A 112 5.15 -16.84 11.63
N GLY A 113 4.04 -16.53 12.33
CA GLY A 113 4.00 -15.48 13.34
C GLY A 113 3.95 -14.05 12.80
N VAL A 114 3.66 -13.86 11.53
CA VAL A 114 3.42 -12.55 10.89
C VAL A 114 2.03 -12.56 10.28
N THR A 115 1.21 -11.56 10.59
CA THR A 115 -0.14 -11.44 10.02
C THR A 115 -0.13 -10.65 8.71
N LYS A 116 -1.17 -10.81 7.88
CA LYS A 116 -1.37 -9.96 6.69
C LYS A 116 -1.47 -8.48 7.08
N ARG A 117 -2.08 -8.18 8.23
CA ARG A 117 -2.11 -6.82 8.80
C ARG A 117 -0.72 -6.28 9.08
N ASP A 118 0.20 -7.06 9.65
CA ASP A 118 1.58 -6.64 9.90
C ASP A 118 2.31 -6.30 8.59
N LEU A 119 2.10 -7.12 7.55
CA LEU A 119 2.64 -6.88 6.21
C LEU A 119 2.02 -5.62 5.58
N GLY A 120 0.72 -5.42 5.76
CA GLY A 120 0.01 -4.23 5.30
C GLY A 120 0.55 -2.94 5.94
N ILE A 121 0.77 -2.95 7.27
CA ILE A 121 1.39 -1.82 7.99
C ILE A 121 2.82 -1.59 7.47
N ALA A 122 3.59 -2.64 7.21
CA ALA A 122 4.93 -2.52 6.65
C ALA A 122 4.92 -1.90 5.23
N ALA A 123 3.94 -2.24 4.40
CA ALA A 123 3.75 -1.63 3.09
C ALA A 123 3.42 -0.14 3.20
N ILE A 124 2.46 0.24 4.06
CA ILE A 124 2.11 1.65 4.34
C ILE A 124 3.34 2.41 4.86
N ALA A 125 4.10 1.82 5.79
CA ALA A 125 5.31 2.44 6.33
C ALA A 125 6.35 2.68 5.23
N THR A 126 6.55 1.71 4.33
CA THR A 126 7.50 1.83 3.22
C THR A 126 7.15 3.03 2.33
N ILE A 127 5.90 3.13 1.94
CA ILE A 127 5.43 4.23 1.08
C ILE A 127 5.48 5.56 1.84
N GLY A 128 5.10 5.55 3.13
CA GLY A 128 5.16 6.73 3.98
C GLY A 128 6.59 7.27 4.14
N PHE A 129 7.59 6.42 4.34
CA PHE A 129 9.00 6.85 4.41
C PHE A 129 9.53 7.36 3.07
N LEU A 130 9.11 6.78 1.95
CA LEU A 130 9.44 7.28 0.62
C LEU A 130 8.86 8.67 0.39
N SER A 131 7.56 8.84 0.63
CA SER A 131 6.88 10.14 0.49
C SER A 131 7.52 11.23 1.35
N GLN A 132 7.93 10.89 2.56
CA GLN A 132 8.59 11.84 3.46
C GLN A 132 9.94 12.35 2.95
N ARG A 133 10.72 11.49 2.28
CA ARG A 133 11.97 11.93 1.65
C ARG A 133 11.75 12.96 0.56
N MET A 134 10.57 12.94 -0.05
CA MET A 134 10.15 13.89 -1.09
C MET A 134 9.48 15.16 -0.53
N GLY A 135 9.33 15.26 0.80
CA GLY A 135 8.67 16.40 1.44
C GLY A 135 7.14 16.32 1.44
N ASP A 136 6.56 15.24 0.97
CA ASP A 136 5.12 15.06 0.82
C ASP A 136 4.37 14.94 2.16
N ARG A 137 3.07 15.20 2.11
CA ARG A 137 2.16 14.95 3.24
C ARG A 137 1.60 13.54 3.12
N PHE A 138 1.71 12.78 4.20
CA PHE A 138 1.19 11.41 4.25
C PHE A 138 0.04 11.30 5.25
N GLY A 139 -1.11 10.78 4.81
CA GLY A 139 -2.27 10.45 5.62
C GLY A 139 -2.66 8.99 5.50
N GLY A 140 -3.46 8.51 6.44
CA GLY A 140 -3.92 7.12 6.46
C GLY A 140 -5.41 6.99 6.72
N MET A 141 -5.95 5.87 6.31
CA MET A 141 -7.27 5.37 6.66
C MET A 141 -7.18 3.89 7.03
N LEU A 142 -7.93 3.48 8.03
CA LEU A 142 -8.12 2.08 8.38
C LEU A 142 -9.56 1.70 8.05
N LEU A 143 -9.72 0.67 7.24
CA LEU A 143 -11.02 0.06 6.98
C LEU A 143 -11.30 -0.98 8.06
N LEU A 144 -12.27 -0.73 8.91
CA LEU A 144 -12.82 -1.67 9.88
C LEU A 144 -14.21 -2.14 9.40
N PRO A 145 -14.74 -3.24 9.89
CA PRO A 145 -16.05 -3.74 9.46
C PRO A 145 -17.21 -2.76 9.68
N ASP A 146 -17.12 -1.92 10.71
CA ASP A 146 -18.16 -0.99 11.14
C ASP A 146 -17.90 0.47 10.75
N ARG A 147 -16.67 0.83 10.43
CA ARG A 147 -16.27 2.22 10.14
C ARG A 147 -14.97 2.34 9.37
N VAL A 148 -14.75 3.50 8.79
CA VAL A 148 -13.43 3.89 8.28
C VAL A 148 -12.82 4.95 9.21
N LYS A 149 -11.73 4.59 9.88
CA LYS A 149 -10.99 5.50 10.78
C LYS A 149 -9.99 6.30 9.97
N ARG A 150 -10.10 7.63 10.05
CA ARG A 150 -9.22 8.55 9.34
C ARG A 150 -8.07 9.02 10.23
N LEU A 151 -6.85 8.97 9.68
CA LEU A 151 -5.62 9.49 10.27
C LEU A 151 -5.14 10.66 9.40
N PRO A 152 -5.17 11.90 9.91
CA PRO A 152 -4.99 13.10 9.08
C PRO A 152 -3.59 13.17 8.44
N ALA A 153 -3.53 13.67 7.19
CA ALA A 153 -2.29 13.84 6.47
C ALA A 153 -1.44 14.96 7.09
N ARG A 154 -0.20 14.63 7.39
CA ARG A 154 0.79 15.55 7.94
C ARG A 154 2.14 15.31 7.29
N SER A 155 2.98 16.34 7.26
CA SER A 155 4.37 16.23 6.87
C SER A 155 5.27 15.95 8.09
N GLY A 156 6.45 15.43 7.82
CA GLY A 156 7.48 15.21 8.83
C GLY A 156 7.45 13.82 9.48
N ARG A 157 8.65 13.34 9.80
CA ARG A 157 8.90 11.98 10.30
C ARG A 157 8.10 11.66 11.57
N THR A 158 8.03 12.61 12.50
CA THR A 158 7.27 12.43 13.76
C THR A 158 5.78 12.17 13.51
N ALA A 159 5.21 12.86 12.53
CA ALA A 159 3.81 12.67 12.17
C ALA A 159 3.55 11.28 11.56
N LEU A 160 4.44 10.81 10.68
CA LEU A 160 4.37 9.46 10.13
C LEU A 160 4.47 8.40 11.23
N TYR A 161 5.43 8.53 12.15
CA TYR A 161 5.55 7.61 13.30
C TYR A 161 4.29 7.60 14.16
N GLY A 162 3.72 8.77 14.43
CA GLY A 162 2.47 8.87 15.19
C GLY A 162 1.31 8.15 14.50
N MET A 163 1.22 8.23 13.18
CA MET A 163 0.22 7.52 12.38
C MET A 163 0.45 6.00 12.39
N LEU A 164 1.67 5.55 12.13
CA LEU A 164 2.02 4.12 12.14
C LEU A 164 1.79 3.50 13.52
N ARG A 165 2.10 4.25 14.60
CA ARG A 165 1.80 3.82 15.96
C ARG A 165 0.29 3.60 16.16
N GLN A 166 -0.55 4.51 15.66
CA GLN A 166 -2.01 4.33 15.74
C GLN A 166 -2.47 3.09 14.96
N MET A 167 -1.89 2.80 13.79
CA MET A 167 -2.20 1.59 13.03
C MET A 167 -1.79 0.31 13.78
N LEU A 168 -0.61 0.32 14.43
CA LEU A 168 -0.11 -0.81 15.22
C LEU A 168 -0.91 -1.05 16.50
N THR A 169 -1.42 0.02 17.12
CA THR A 169 -2.18 -0.06 18.39
C THR A 169 -3.69 -0.18 18.18
N GLU A 170 -4.18 -0.11 16.93
CA GLU A 170 -5.59 -0.37 16.66
C GLU A 170 -5.95 -1.77 17.12
N PRO A 171 -7.01 -1.95 17.90
CA PRO A 171 -7.44 -3.27 18.35
C PRO A 171 -7.62 -4.26 17.20
N ILE A 172 -7.28 -5.52 17.45
CA ILE A 172 -7.56 -6.59 16.51
C ILE A 172 -9.06 -6.78 16.43
N VAL A 173 -9.58 -6.76 15.22
CA VAL A 173 -10.99 -7.00 14.95
C VAL A 173 -11.27 -8.50 15.14
N PRO A 174 -12.19 -8.91 16.03
CA PRO A 174 -12.52 -10.33 16.20
C PRO A 174 -13.22 -10.88 14.95
N ASP A 175 -13.04 -12.17 14.69
CA ASP A 175 -13.60 -12.87 13.50
C ASP A 175 -15.14 -12.82 13.39
N ASN A 176 -15.82 -12.51 14.49
CA ASN A 176 -17.27 -12.38 14.54
C ASN A 176 -17.71 -10.91 14.66
N ALA A 177 -16.85 -9.96 14.35
CA ALA A 177 -17.23 -8.55 14.38
C ALA A 177 -18.34 -8.27 13.37
N SER A 178 -19.39 -7.64 13.85
CA SER A 178 -20.49 -7.20 12.98
C SER A 178 -20.12 -5.92 12.25
N GLY A 179 -20.42 -5.89 10.96
CA GLY A 179 -20.24 -4.70 10.11
C GLY A 179 -20.38 -5.11 8.65
N ASP A 180 -20.89 -4.18 7.85
CA ASP A 180 -21.22 -4.42 6.44
C ASP A 180 -20.31 -3.62 5.50
N LEU A 181 -19.24 -2.98 6.03
CA LEU A 181 -18.35 -2.20 5.19
C LEU A 181 -17.37 -3.13 4.46
N GLU A 182 -17.42 -3.01 3.15
CA GLU A 182 -16.51 -3.69 2.23
C GLU A 182 -15.34 -2.80 1.80
N LEU A 183 -14.35 -3.40 1.15
CA LEU A 183 -13.21 -2.68 0.58
C LEU A 183 -13.65 -1.56 -0.37
N ALA A 184 -14.72 -1.78 -1.14
CA ALA A 184 -15.31 -0.79 -2.03
C ALA A 184 -15.72 0.49 -1.28
N ASP A 185 -16.35 0.35 -0.11
CA ASP A 185 -16.79 1.48 0.71
C ASP A 185 -15.62 2.28 1.25
N GLY A 186 -14.58 1.60 1.71
CA GLY A 186 -13.33 2.22 2.15
C GLY A 186 -12.68 3.06 1.05
N ILE A 187 -12.61 2.52 -0.17
CA ILE A 187 -12.07 3.22 -1.34
C ILE A 187 -12.94 4.42 -1.73
N GLU A 188 -14.27 4.28 -1.70
CA GLU A 188 -15.17 5.39 -1.97
C GLU A 188 -15.06 6.50 -0.91
N GLN A 189 -14.90 6.14 0.36
CA GLN A 189 -14.66 7.13 1.41
C GLN A 189 -13.31 7.82 1.22
N LEU A 190 -12.27 7.10 0.81
CA LEU A 190 -10.97 7.69 0.47
C LEU A 190 -11.13 8.70 -0.68
N ALA A 191 -11.87 8.37 -1.72
CA ALA A 191 -12.12 9.24 -2.86
C ALA A 191 -12.88 10.53 -2.47
N ARG A 192 -13.90 10.41 -1.60
CA ARG A 192 -14.74 11.55 -1.16
C ARG A 192 -14.00 12.46 -0.18
N SER A 193 -13.17 11.90 0.69
CA SER A 193 -12.51 12.66 1.76
C SER A 193 -11.35 13.53 1.27
N GLN A 194 -10.85 13.29 0.06
CA GLN A 194 -9.69 13.96 -0.50
C GLN A 194 -9.99 14.58 -1.88
N ARG A 195 -10.13 15.92 -1.89
CA ARG A 195 -10.39 16.67 -3.12
C ARG A 195 -9.12 16.97 -3.94
N ARG A 196 -7.96 17.02 -3.30
CA ARG A 196 -6.69 17.27 -3.97
C ARG A 196 -6.24 16.03 -4.71
N ARG A 197 -5.72 16.23 -5.92
CA ARG A 197 -5.05 15.17 -6.69
C ARG A 197 -3.78 14.74 -5.95
N GLY A 198 -3.45 13.47 -6.04
CA GLY A 198 -2.25 12.94 -5.41
C GLY A 198 -2.16 11.43 -5.58
N MET A 199 -1.33 10.79 -4.77
CA MET A 199 -1.18 9.35 -4.77
C MET A 199 -2.13 8.72 -3.75
N ARG A 200 -2.78 7.63 -4.13
CA ARG A 200 -3.67 6.83 -3.29
C ARG A 200 -3.15 5.40 -3.26
N VAL A 201 -2.97 4.90 -2.07
CA VAL A 201 -2.46 3.55 -1.83
C VAL A 201 -3.57 2.74 -1.18
N VAL A 202 -3.89 1.59 -1.76
CA VAL A 202 -4.86 0.64 -1.19
C VAL A 202 -4.11 -0.64 -0.85
N VAL A 203 -4.14 -1.02 0.41
CA VAL A 203 -3.47 -2.21 0.93
C VAL A 203 -4.52 -3.15 1.52
N SER A 204 -4.71 -4.31 0.91
CA SER A 204 -5.70 -5.32 1.27
C SER A 204 -5.28 -6.68 0.73
N ASP A 205 -5.95 -7.75 1.11
CA ASP A 205 -5.89 -9.02 0.43
C ASP A 205 -6.84 -9.09 -0.79
N PHE A 206 -7.69 -8.05 -0.98
CA PHE A 206 -8.67 -7.93 -2.05
C PHE A 206 -9.69 -9.09 -2.09
N LEU A 207 -9.80 -9.84 -1.00
CA LEU A 207 -10.82 -10.87 -0.86
C LEU A 207 -12.15 -10.20 -0.51
N THR A 208 -13.23 -10.74 -1.07
CA THR A 208 -14.60 -10.29 -0.79
C THR A 208 -15.39 -11.49 -0.28
N ALA A 209 -16.08 -11.31 0.84
CA ALA A 209 -16.89 -12.35 1.43
C ALA A 209 -18.03 -12.78 0.47
N GLY A 210 -18.18 -14.07 0.24
CA GLY A 210 -19.34 -14.66 -0.44
C GLY A 210 -19.46 -14.42 -1.96
N GLU A 211 -18.76 -13.45 -2.55
CA GLU A 211 -18.90 -13.14 -4.00
C GLU A 211 -18.30 -14.22 -4.91
N ALA A 212 -17.27 -14.91 -4.48
CA ALA A 212 -16.62 -15.96 -5.27
C ALA A 212 -17.50 -17.19 -5.49
N GLU A 213 -18.46 -17.42 -4.59
CA GLU A 213 -19.39 -18.55 -4.68
C GLU A 213 -20.64 -18.21 -5.51
N LEU A 214 -21.00 -16.92 -5.64
CA LEU A 214 -22.22 -16.51 -6.28
C LEU A 214 -22.09 -16.34 -7.80
N ASP A 215 -21.03 -15.75 -8.30
CA ASP A 215 -20.78 -15.57 -9.74
C ASP A 215 -19.29 -15.31 -10.02
N PRO A 216 -18.55 -16.33 -10.51
CA PRO A 216 -17.13 -16.17 -10.85
C PRO A 216 -16.83 -15.11 -11.90
N ASP A 217 -17.78 -14.79 -12.76
CA ASP A 217 -17.61 -13.82 -13.86
C ASP A 217 -17.96 -12.40 -13.46
N ARG A 218 -18.57 -12.21 -12.30
CA ARG A 218 -18.91 -10.88 -11.79
C ARG A 218 -17.67 -10.13 -11.31
N PRO A 219 -17.41 -8.90 -11.83
CA PRO A 219 -16.31 -8.08 -11.33
C PRO A 219 -16.46 -7.75 -9.85
N PRO A 220 -15.36 -7.79 -9.06
CA PRO A 220 -15.39 -7.40 -7.66
C PRO A 220 -15.90 -5.96 -7.48
N ALA A 221 -16.69 -5.70 -6.42
CA ALA A 221 -17.27 -4.38 -6.17
C ALA A 221 -16.18 -3.28 -6.08
N TRP A 222 -15.01 -3.59 -5.50
CA TRP A 222 -13.89 -2.68 -5.37
C TRP A 222 -13.24 -2.29 -6.72
N GLU A 223 -13.38 -3.09 -7.80
CA GLU A 223 -12.83 -2.75 -9.12
C GLU A 223 -13.38 -1.41 -9.62
N ARG A 224 -14.71 -1.21 -9.50
CA ARG A 224 -15.36 0.03 -9.90
C ARG A 224 -14.92 1.21 -9.04
N ALA A 225 -14.73 0.99 -7.75
CA ALA A 225 -14.30 2.02 -6.81
C ALA A 225 -12.85 2.48 -7.11
N ILE A 226 -11.93 1.54 -7.37
CA ILE A 226 -10.54 1.84 -7.80
C ILE A 226 -10.54 2.61 -9.12
N ARG A 227 -11.30 2.16 -10.12
CA ARG A 227 -11.38 2.84 -11.42
C ARG A 227 -11.83 4.30 -11.27
N ARG A 228 -12.81 4.58 -10.42
CA ARG A 228 -13.22 5.96 -10.12
C ARG A 228 -12.12 6.77 -9.43
N LEU A 229 -11.41 6.15 -8.49
CA LEU A 229 -10.30 6.77 -7.78
C LEU A 229 -9.16 7.13 -8.74
N ALA A 230 -8.85 6.25 -9.69
CA ALA A 230 -7.78 6.40 -10.69
C ALA A 230 -8.02 7.53 -11.70
N VAL A 231 -9.28 7.96 -11.91
CA VAL A 231 -9.58 9.08 -12.83
C VAL A 231 -8.86 10.38 -12.44
N ARG A 232 -8.63 10.59 -11.15
CA ARG A 232 -8.06 11.85 -10.63
C ARG A 232 -6.75 11.67 -9.87
N ASN A 233 -6.38 10.45 -9.53
CA ASN A 233 -5.25 10.16 -8.67
C ASN A 233 -4.36 9.09 -9.31
N GLN A 234 -3.10 9.08 -8.91
CA GLN A 234 -2.26 7.91 -9.11
C GLN A 234 -2.64 6.88 -8.05
N VAL A 235 -3.01 5.68 -8.47
CA VAL A 235 -3.44 4.62 -7.56
C VAL A 235 -2.41 3.51 -7.54
N LEU A 236 -1.97 3.14 -6.35
CA LEU A 236 -1.13 1.98 -6.10
C LEU A 236 -1.93 0.98 -5.25
N CYS A 237 -2.16 -0.20 -5.80
CA CYS A 237 -2.76 -1.32 -5.07
C CYS A 237 -1.67 -2.29 -4.63
N VAL A 238 -1.69 -2.65 -3.34
CA VAL A 238 -0.76 -3.60 -2.74
C VAL A 238 -1.58 -4.79 -2.23
N GLU A 239 -1.49 -5.91 -2.95
CA GLU A 239 -2.07 -7.18 -2.53
C GLU A 239 -1.20 -7.82 -1.44
N VAL A 240 -1.79 -8.14 -0.29
CA VAL A 240 -1.13 -8.85 0.81
C VAL A 240 -1.64 -10.28 0.84
N VAL A 241 -0.72 -11.23 0.72
CA VAL A 241 -1.04 -12.66 0.62
C VAL A 241 -0.18 -13.45 1.60
N ASP A 242 -0.77 -14.39 2.30
CA ASP A 242 -0.02 -15.39 3.06
C ASP A 242 0.34 -16.58 2.16
N ARG A 243 1.54 -17.13 2.37
CA ARG A 243 2.03 -18.25 1.55
C ARG A 243 1.12 -19.48 1.64
N HIS A 244 0.57 -19.75 2.80
CA HIS A 244 -0.29 -20.93 3.02
C HIS A 244 -1.71 -20.76 2.48
N GLU A 245 -2.09 -19.54 2.07
CA GLU A 245 -3.29 -19.32 1.26
C GLU A 245 -3.07 -19.77 -0.21
N LEU A 246 -1.81 -19.85 -0.64
CA LEU A 246 -1.45 -20.23 -2.01
C LEU A 246 -1.10 -21.72 -2.15
N GLU A 247 -0.47 -22.27 -1.12
CA GLU A 247 0.02 -23.64 -1.10
C GLU A 247 -0.35 -24.27 0.24
N PHE A 248 -1.32 -25.17 0.24
CA PHE A 248 -1.75 -25.82 1.47
C PHE A 248 -0.71 -26.86 1.91
N PRO A 249 -0.21 -26.75 3.17
CA PRO A 249 0.75 -27.73 3.68
C PRO A 249 0.06 -29.09 3.95
N ASP A 250 0.81 -30.17 3.81
CA ASP A 250 0.37 -31.50 4.20
C ASP A 250 0.53 -31.67 5.72
N VAL A 251 -0.53 -31.35 6.45
CA VAL A 251 -0.57 -31.40 7.92
C VAL A 251 -1.68 -32.32 8.47
N GLY A 252 -2.32 -33.14 7.59
CA GLY A 252 -3.39 -34.00 7.97
C GLY A 252 -4.76 -33.33 8.01
N GLU A 253 -5.59 -33.74 8.93
CA GLU A 253 -6.92 -33.16 9.13
C GLU A 253 -6.79 -31.78 9.82
N MET A 254 -7.35 -30.78 9.21
CA MET A 254 -7.40 -29.44 9.80
C MET A 254 -8.80 -28.83 9.70
N LEU A 255 -9.12 -28.00 10.68
CA LEU A 255 -10.32 -27.20 10.70
C LEU A 255 -10.00 -25.84 10.15
N ILE A 256 -10.53 -25.52 8.97
CA ILE A 256 -10.41 -24.17 8.39
C ILE A 256 -11.64 -23.38 8.80
N ARG A 257 -11.39 -22.17 9.26
CA ARG A 257 -12.43 -21.20 9.59
C ARG A 257 -12.36 -20.05 8.61
N ASP A 258 -13.48 -19.72 8.02
CA ASP A 258 -13.64 -18.49 7.27
C ASP A 258 -13.68 -17.32 8.27
N PRO A 259 -12.75 -16.38 8.20
CA PRO A 259 -12.67 -15.30 9.18
C PRO A 259 -13.85 -14.33 9.11
N GLU A 260 -14.54 -14.23 7.98
CA GLU A 260 -15.63 -13.27 7.77
C GLU A 260 -17.00 -13.87 8.08
N THR A 261 -17.23 -15.10 7.65
CA THR A 261 -18.51 -15.79 7.89
C THR A 261 -18.51 -16.65 9.15
N SER A 262 -17.33 -16.87 9.75
CA SER A 262 -17.12 -17.83 10.86
C SER A 262 -17.48 -19.28 10.54
N PHE A 263 -17.69 -19.60 9.27
CA PHE A 263 -18.01 -20.95 8.83
C PHE A 263 -16.80 -21.87 9.02
N LEU A 264 -17.06 -23.05 9.63
CA LEU A 264 -16.02 -24.03 9.91
C LEU A 264 -16.12 -25.18 8.91
N ARG A 265 -15.00 -25.54 8.29
CA ARG A 265 -14.89 -26.65 7.36
C ARG A 265 -13.74 -27.56 7.72
N TYR A 266 -14.03 -28.87 7.86
CA TYR A 266 -13.00 -29.87 8.00
C TYR A 266 -12.42 -30.22 6.64
N ILE A 267 -11.10 -30.19 6.54
CA ILE A 267 -10.38 -30.54 5.32
C ILE A 267 -9.24 -31.48 5.70
N ASN A 268 -9.12 -32.57 4.97
CA ASN A 268 -7.95 -33.43 5.06
C ASN A 268 -6.91 -32.99 4.05
N THR A 269 -5.88 -32.31 4.55
CA THR A 269 -4.79 -31.80 3.71
C THR A 269 -3.80 -32.89 3.27
N SER A 270 -3.87 -34.09 3.80
CA SER A 270 -3.11 -35.24 3.30
C SER A 270 -3.71 -35.84 2.04
N ASP A 271 -4.97 -35.53 1.71
CA ASP A 271 -5.57 -35.94 0.43
C ASP A 271 -5.00 -35.05 -0.72
N PRO A 272 -4.22 -35.63 -1.66
CA PRO A 272 -3.62 -34.87 -2.74
C PRO A 272 -4.66 -34.24 -3.69
N VAL A 273 -5.84 -34.87 -3.84
CA VAL A 273 -6.92 -34.34 -4.68
C VAL A 273 -7.54 -33.11 -4.03
N ALA A 274 -7.76 -33.16 -2.71
CA ALA A 274 -8.26 -32.01 -1.96
C ALA A 274 -7.28 -30.82 -2.04
N ARG A 275 -5.98 -31.05 -1.82
CA ARG A 275 -4.95 -30.02 -1.94
C ARG A 275 -4.92 -29.41 -3.35
N GLN A 276 -4.89 -30.26 -4.38
CA GLN A 276 -4.86 -29.76 -5.76
C GLN A 276 -6.06 -28.85 -6.08
N ARG A 277 -7.27 -29.23 -5.65
CA ARG A 277 -8.47 -28.41 -5.85
C ARG A 277 -8.37 -27.06 -5.14
N MET A 278 -7.82 -27.03 -3.92
CA MET A 278 -7.63 -25.79 -3.17
C MET A 278 -6.59 -24.88 -3.83
N ASP A 279 -5.46 -25.45 -4.27
CA ASP A 279 -4.42 -24.71 -4.98
C ASP A 279 -4.94 -24.13 -6.30
N GLU A 280 -5.76 -24.89 -7.04
CA GLU A 280 -6.41 -24.42 -8.26
C GLU A 280 -7.38 -23.27 -7.97
N ALA A 281 -8.21 -23.38 -6.93
CA ALA A 281 -9.14 -22.34 -6.51
C ALA A 281 -8.40 -21.07 -6.07
N SER A 282 -7.34 -21.21 -5.26
CA SER A 282 -6.51 -20.08 -4.83
C SER A 282 -5.83 -19.36 -6.00
N ARG A 283 -5.31 -20.12 -6.96
CA ARG A 283 -4.71 -19.55 -8.19
C ARG A 283 -5.75 -18.83 -9.06
N ALA A 284 -6.93 -19.43 -9.22
CA ALA A 284 -8.02 -18.82 -9.98
C ALA A 284 -8.49 -17.52 -9.32
N GLN A 285 -8.66 -17.48 -8.01
CA GLN A 285 -9.03 -16.29 -7.26
C GLN A 285 -7.98 -15.18 -7.41
N ARG A 286 -6.70 -15.53 -7.27
CA ARG A 286 -5.62 -14.56 -7.44
C ARG A 286 -5.51 -14.01 -8.85
N GLU A 287 -5.75 -14.84 -9.87
CA GLU A 287 -5.77 -14.36 -11.26
C GLU A 287 -6.98 -13.42 -11.50
N ARG A 288 -8.13 -13.69 -10.91
CA ARG A 288 -9.28 -12.76 -10.91
C ARG A 288 -8.91 -11.41 -10.32
N ILE A 289 -8.27 -11.38 -9.13
CA ILE A 289 -7.82 -10.14 -8.50
C ILE A 289 -6.87 -9.38 -9.43
N LYS A 290 -5.87 -10.05 -9.99
CA LYS A 290 -4.92 -9.42 -10.92
C LYS A 290 -5.59 -8.85 -12.16
N VAL A 291 -6.52 -9.59 -12.76
CA VAL A 291 -7.27 -9.14 -13.94
C VAL A 291 -8.13 -7.91 -13.59
N ALA A 292 -8.81 -7.93 -12.45
CA ALA A 292 -9.63 -6.82 -11.99
C ALA A 292 -8.77 -5.57 -11.68
N LEU A 293 -7.62 -5.74 -11.02
CA LEU A 293 -6.68 -4.63 -10.78
C LEU A 293 -6.14 -4.02 -12.08
N ARG A 294 -5.80 -4.85 -13.08
CA ARG A 294 -5.36 -4.36 -14.41
C ARG A 294 -6.47 -3.61 -15.15
N ARG A 295 -7.73 -4.01 -14.98
CA ARG A 295 -8.90 -3.33 -15.59
C ARG A 295 -9.22 -2.01 -14.88
N ALA A 296 -8.88 -1.91 -13.61
CA ALA A 296 -9.17 -0.73 -12.82
C ALA A 296 -8.19 0.44 -13.09
N GLY A 297 -7.02 0.20 -13.65
CA GLY A 297 -6.01 1.19 -14.05
C GLY A 297 -4.62 0.64 -13.85
#